data_374ba7d72e643fcfaae87f672551f5e4
#
_entry.id   374ba7d72e643fcfaae87f672551f5e4
#
_cell.length_a   1.000
_cell.length_b   1.000
_cell.length_c   1.000
_cell.angle_alpha   90.00
_cell.angle_beta   90.00
_cell.angle_gamma   90.00
#
_symmetry.space_group_name_H-M   'P 1'
#
loop_
_entity.id
_entity.type
_entity.pdbx_description
1 polymer ?
#
loop_
_entity_poly.entity_id
_entity_poly.type
_entity_poly.pdbx_seq_one_letter_code
_entity_poly.pdbx_strand_id
1 'polypeptide(L)'
;APVNVNVQEHQNLIIGNDCNLGSGTNIRTAFAYPIYSSKTKQRVNYPGSVLIGDHVWLGHLAYISSGALLGSGSIVDNNAYVPSNCKIPSNSFLSGNPVKIIQDEVFFTKDYLGGFNESSSEKVNNYASDVFIYEVVPEESLYFPKIDEILKSLNVDDSLEFIQKLFVHNNRKNRFAIR
;
A
#
# COMPACT_ATOMS: atom_id res chain seq x y z
N ALA A 1 -4.56 -19.32 -0.51
CA ALA A 1 -5.76 -18.64 0.01
C ALA A 1 -6.00 -17.36 -0.80
N PRO A 2 -7.25 -16.92 -1.00
CA PRO A 2 -7.54 -15.68 -1.73
C PRO A 2 -7.06 -14.45 -0.92
N VAL A 3 -6.89 -13.34 -1.63
CA VAL A 3 -6.77 -12.03 -0.98
C VAL A 3 -8.16 -11.61 -0.48
N ASN A 4 -8.27 -11.20 0.78
CA ASN A 4 -9.51 -10.77 1.40
C ASN A 4 -9.56 -9.24 1.45
N VAL A 5 -10.54 -8.66 0.79
CA VAL A 5 -10.76 -7.21 0.76
C VAL A 5 -12.10 -6.88 1.41
N ASN A 6 -12.08 -5.93 2.34
CA ASN A 6 -13.28 -5.51 3.05
C ASN A 6 -13.35 -3.97 3.10
N VAL A 7 -14.11 -3.38 2.17
CA VAL A 7 -14.30 -1.94 2.07
C VAL A 7 -15.64 -1.58 2.71
N GLN A 8 -15.61 -0.84 3.79
CA GLN A 8 -16.77 -0.51 4.64
C GLN A 8 -16.78 0.96 5.04
N GLU A 9 -17.91 1.40 5.61
CA GLU A 9 -18.14 2.72 6.21
C GLU A 9 -17.76 3.88 5.26
N HIS A 10 -18.16 3.78 3.98
CA HIS A 10 -17.94 4.81 2.95
C HIS A 10 -16.47 5.21 2.75
N GLN A 11 -15.55 4.28 3.02
CA GLN A 11 -14.14 4.48 2.75
C GLN A 11 -13.76 3.95 1.36
N ASN A 12 -12.56 4.31 0.89
CA ASN A 12 -12.02 3.89 -0.38
C ASN A 12 -10.85 2.91 -0.18
N LEU A 13 -10.67 2.00 -1.14
CA LEU A 13 -9.45 1.25 -1.33
C LEU A 13 -8.87 1.59 -2.70
N ILE A 14 -7.65 2.11 -2.72
CA ILE A 14 -6.89 2.33 -3.94
C ILE A 14 -5.65 1.47 -3.88
N ILE A 15 -5.40 0.72 -4.96
CA ILE A 15 -4.18 -0.07 -5.14
C ILE A 15 -3.56 0.37 -6.46
N GLY A 16 -2.31 0.80 -6.41
CA GLY A 16 -1.53 1.22 -7.57
C GLY A 16 -1.22 0.08 -8.54
N ASN A 17 -0.45 0.40 -9.54
CA ASN A 17 -0.08 -0.54 -10.59
C ASN A 17 1.06 -1.47 -10.12
N ASP A 18 1.15 -2.64 -10.78
CA ASP A 18 2.27 -3.57 -10.61
C ASP A 18 2.51 -4.10 -9.18
N CYS A 19 1.47 -4.11 -8.33
CA CYS A 19 1.57 -4.66 -6.98
C CYS A 19 1.61 -6.20 -6.99
N ASN A 20 2.24 -6.77 -5.96
CA ASN A 20 2.22 -8.21 -5.67
C ASN A 20 1.50 -8.46 -4.34
N LEU A 21 0.34 -9.11 -4.40
CA LEU A 21 -0.48 -9.39 -3.22
C LEU A 21 -0.37 -10.88 -2.87
N GLY A 22 0.30 -11.18 -1.78
CA GLY A 22 0.51 -12.54 -1.29
C GLY A 22 -0.81 -13.24 -0.91
N SER A 23 -0.79 -14.55 -1.00
CA SER A 23 -1.95 -15.40 -0.64
C SER A 23 -2.40 -15.15 0.80
N GLY A 24 -3.70 -14.99 1.02
CA GLY A 24 -4.27 -14.76 2.34
C GLY A 24 -4.09 -13.34 2.90
N THR A 25 -3.54 -12.42 2.13
CA THR A 25 -3.49 -11.00 2.51
C THR A 25 -4.88 -10.49 2.85
N ASN A 26 -4.99 -9.71 3.92
CA ASN A 26 -6.22 -9.05 4.35
C ASN A 26 -6.07 -7.54 4.27
N ILE A 27 -7.01 -6.86 3.61
CA ILE A 27 -7.07 -5.41 3.51
C ILE A 27 -8.45 -4.96 3.97
N ARG A 28 -8.52 -4.03 4.93
CA ARG A 28 -9.81 -3.53 5.40
C ARG A 28 -9.78 -2.05 5.77
N THR A 29 -10.87 -1.37 5.46
CA THR A 29 -11.05 0.07 5.72
C THR A 29 -11.74 0.36 7.04
N ALA A 30 -12.29 -0.65 7.72
CA ALA A 30 -12.99 -0.49 9.00
C ALA A 30 -12.87 -1.75 9.86
N PHE A 31 -13.22 -1.61 11.12
CA PHE A 31 -13.36 -2.71 12.07
C PHE A 31 -14.75 -3.34 11.99
N ALA A 32 -14.88 -4.60 12.40
CA ALA A 32 -16.17 -5.30 12.40
C ALA A 32 -17.18 -4.68 13.37
N TYR A 33 -16.69 -4.12 14.48
CA TYR A 33 -17.54 -3.55 15.52
C TYR A 33 -16.98 -2.20 16.01
N PRO A 34 -17.85 -1.24 16.40
CA PRO A 34 -17.39 0.01 17.00
C PRO A 34 -16.83 -0.26 18.41
N ILE A 35 -15.72 0.39 18.70
CA ILE A 35 -15.07 0.37 20.02
C ILE A 35 -15.24 1.75 20.66
N TYR A 36 -15.65 1.79 21.92
CA TYR A 36 -15.92 3.01 22.65
C TYR A 36 -14.99 3.17 23.83
N SER A 37 -14.57 4.40 24.09
CA SER A 37 -13.91 4.74 25.35
C SER A 37 -14.85 4.51 26.53
N SER A 38 -14.42 3.73 27.52
CA SER A 38 -15.20 3.51 28.74
C SER A 38 -15.44 4.80 29.56
N LYS A 39 -14.55 5.78 29.40
CA LYS A 39 -14.60 7.08 30.10
C LYS A 39 -15.52 8.08 29.39
N THR A 40 -15.25 8.34 28.08
CA THR A 40 -15.95 9.40 27.34
C THR A 40 -17.18 8.89 26.59
N LYS A 41 -17.36 7.59 26.44
CA LYS A 41 -18.40 6.94 25.63
C LYS A 41 -18.32 7.29 24.14
N GLN A 42 -17.25 7.92 23.71
CA GLN A 42 -17.01 8.22 22.30
C GLN A 42 -16.34 7.04 21.60
N ARG A 43 -16.66 6.84 20.33
CA ARG A 43 -16.01 5.84 19.47
C ARG A 43 -14.51 6.18 19.31
N VAL A 44 -13.66 5.17 19.32
CA VAL A 44 -12.20 5.33 19.21
C VAL A 44 -11.59 4.66 17.99
N ASN A 45 -12.30 3.78 17.30
CA ASN A 45 -11.84 3.06 16.10
C ASN A 45 -12.57 3.54 14.84
N TYR A 46 -12.26 4.74 14.41
CA TYR A 46 -12.84 5.29 13.18
C TYR A 46 -12.34 4.56 11.92
N PRO A 47 -13.18 4.47 10.87
CA PRO A 47 -12.77 3.94 9.59
C PRO A 47 -11.79 4.87 8.89
N GLY A 48 -11.01 4.31 7.95
CA GLY A 48 -10.10 5.10 7.13
C GLY A 48 -9.82 4.40 5.80
N SER A 49 -9.77 5.16 4.72
CA SER A 49 -9.43 4.66 3.41
C SER A 49 -8.01 4.09 3.40
N VAL A 50 -7.82 3.02 2.66
CA VAL A 50 -6.51 2.39 2.46
C VAL A 50 -6.00 2.73 1.06
N LEU A 51 -4.78 3.26 1.00
CA LEU A 51 -4.17 3.67 -0.26
C LEU A 51 -2.78 3.01 -0.36
N ILE A 52 -2.59 2.25 -1.43
CA ILE A 52 -1.39 1.48 -1.72
C ILE A 52 -0.81 2.01 -3.04
N GLY A 53 0.46 2.40 -3.02
CA GLY A 53 1.17 2.94 -4.17
C GLY A 53 1.46 1.90 -5.25
N ASP A 54 2.29 2.29 -6.22
CA ASP A 54 2.71 1.42 -7.30
C ASP A 54 3.83 0.47 -6.82
N HIS A 55 3.89 -0.73 -7.41
CA HIS A 55 4.96 -1.70 -7.16
C HIS A 55 5.15 -2.03 -5.67
N VAL A 56 4.04 -2.26 -4.96
CA VAL A 56 4.07 -2.66 -3.54
C VAL A 56 3.98 -4.18 -3.44
N TRP A 57 4.80 -4.77 -2.57
CA TRP A 57 4.72 -6.19 -2.26
C TRP A 57 4.11 -6.39 -0.86
N LEU A 58 2.95 -7.04 -0.82
CA LEU A 58 2.34 -7.55 0.40
C LEU A 58 2.60 -9.06 0.50
N GLY A 59 3.31 -9.47 1.53
CA GLY A 59 3.64 -10.87 1.79
C GLY A 59 2.40 -11.72 2.13
N HIS A 60 2.59 -13.02 2.18
CA HIS A 60 1.53 -13.95 2.56
C HIS A 60 0.95 -13.63 3.93
N LEU A 61 -0.37 -13.65 4.05
CA LEU A 61 -1.08 -13.38 5.30
C LEU A 61 -0.80 -12.00 5.91
N ALA A 62 -0.23 -11.07 5.16
CA ALA A 62 -0.10 -9.69 5.60
C ALA A 62 -1.49 -9.08 5.89
N TYR A 63 -1.57 -8.27 6.93
CA TYR A 63 -2.82 -7.63 7.33
C TYR A 63 -2.67 -6.11 7.28
N ILE A 64 -3.46 -5.46 6.42
CA ILE A 64 -3.47 -4.01 6.23
C ILE A 64 -4.74 -3.44 6.86
N SER A 65 -4.56 -2.63 7.91
CA SER A 65 -5.68 -2.07 8.66
C SER A 65 -6.13 -0.71 8.13
N SER A 66 -7.25 -0.23 8.64
CA SER A 66 -7.93 0.99 8.19
C SER A 66 -7.03 2.23 8.24
N GLY A 67 -7.11 3.07 7.23
CA GLY A 67 -6.36 4.32 7.15
C GLY A 67 -4.87 4.16 6.81
N ALA A 68 -4.42 2.95 6.48
CA ALA A 68 -3.03 2.71 6.12
C ALA A 68 -2.70 3.33 4.75
N LEU A 69 -1.54 3.98 4.66
CA LEU A 69 -1.00 4.58 3.45
C LEU A 69 0.36 3.93 3.16
N LEU A 70 0.48 3.24 2.03
CA LEU A 70 1.69 2.54 1.62
C LEU A 70 2.29 3.22 0.39
N GLY A 71 3.51 3.72 0.52
CA GLY A 71 4.26 4.35 -0.57
C GLY A 71 4.72 3.33 -1.62
N SER A 72 4.90 3.80 -2.85
CA SER A 72 5.38 2.98 -3.96
C SER A 72 6.70 2.27 -3.63
N GLY A 73 6.85 1.04 -4.08
CA GLY A 73 8.06 0.23 -3.86
C GLY A 73 8.21 -0.33 -2.45
N SER A 74 7.24 -0.13 -1.54
CA SER A 74 7.31 -0.70 -0.20
C SER A 74 7.06 -2.20 -0.19
N ILE A 75 7.65 -2.88 0.80
CA ILE A 75 7.57 -4.32 1.01
C ILE A 75 7.06 -4.59 2.42
N VAL A 76 5.95 -5.31 2.53
CA VAL A 76 5.38 -5.77 3.79
C VAL A 76 5.55 -7.28 3.86
N ASP A 77 6.29 -7.75 4.86
CA ASP A 77 6.66 -9.16 5.02
C ASP A 77 5.46 -10.07 5.27
N ASN A 78 5.70 -11.38 5.21
CA ASN A 78 4.71 -12.40 5.54
C ASN A 78 4.24 -12.27 6.99
N ASN A 79 2.94 -12.48 7.24
CA ASN A 79 2.30 -12.39 8.55
C ASN A 79 2.46 -11.04 9.27
N ALA A 80 2.88 -10.01 8.55
CA ALA A 80 3.05 -8.68 9.12
C ALA A 80 1.71 -7.96 9.31
N TYR A 81 1.60 -7.18 10.38
CA TYR A 81 0.40 -6.37 10.68
C TYR A 81 0.71 -4.90 10.55
N VAL A 82 0.09 -4.25 9.56
CA VAL A 82 0.11 -2.79 9.37
C VAL A 82 -1.05 -2.18 10.17
N PRO A 83 -0.76 -1.44 11.27
CA PRO A 83 -1.78 -0.85 12.12
C PRO A 83 -2.62 0.22 11.42
N SER A 84 -3.76 0.56 12.04
CA SER A 84 -4.60 1.66 11.55
C SER A 84 -3.83 2.99 11.51
N ASN A 85 -4.07 3.75 10.44
CA ASN A 85 -3.46 5.06 10.18
C ASN A 85 -1.92 5.02 10.08
N CYS A 86 -1.34 3.85 9.85
CA CYS A 86 0.09 3.72 9.62
C CYS A 86 0.45 4.30 8.25
N LYS A 87 1.56 5.06 8.21
CA LYS A 87 2.13 5.60 6.99
C LYS A 87 3.47 4.90 6.73
N ILE A 88 3.57 4.23 5.59
CA ILE A 88 4.75 3.45 5.19
C ILE A 88 5.48 4.20 4.08
N PRO A 89 6.74 4.57 4.29
CA PRO A 89 7.55 5.24 3.27
C PRO A 89 7.75 4.37 2.02
N SER A 90 7.98 5.03 0.90
CA SER A 90 8.41 4.36 -0.33
C SER A 90 9.74 3.66 -0.14
N ASN A 91 9.95 2.58 -0.89
CA ASN A 91 11.22 1.83 -0.88
C ASN A 91 11.68 1.39 0.52
N SER A 92 10.75 0.95 1.36
CA SER A 92 11.03 0.42 2.68
C SER A 92 10.56 -1.03 2.83
N PHE A 93 11.32 -1.83 3.58
CA PHE A 93 10.96 -3.19 3.97
C PHE A 93 10.53 -3.22 5.43
N LEU A 94 9.32 -3.74 5.65
CA LEU A 94 8.69 -3.80 6.96
C LEU A 94 8.35 -5.23 7.32
N SER A 95 8.56 -5.58 8.60
CA SER A 95 8.18 -6.88 9.15
C SER A 95 7.65 -6.75 10.57
N GLY A 96 6.95 -7.77 11.02
CA GLY A 96 6.48 -7.91 12.41
C GLY A 96 5.01 -7.57 12.63
N ASN A 97 4.57 -7.73 13.86
CA ASN A 97 3.22 -7.46 14.35
C ASN A 97 3.27 -6.73 15.70
N PRO A 98 3.07 -5.39 15.74
CA PRO A 98 2.93 -4.49 14.59
C PRO A 98 4.23 -4.34 13.77
N VAL A 99 4.10 -3.89 12.51
CA VAL A 99 5.25 -3.68 11.63
C VAL A 99 6.25 -2.66 12.17
N LYS A 100 7.51 -2.94 11.88
CA LYS A 100 8.62 -1.99 12.01
C LYS A 100 9.39 -1.96 10.71
N ILE A 101 9.98 -0.82 10.37
CA ILE A 101 10.92 -0.72 9.27
C ILE A 101 12.16 -1.54 9.64
N ILE A 102 12.47 -2.54 8.81
CA ILE A 102 13.64 -3.40 8.96
C ILE A 102 14.78 -2.86 8.12
N GLN A 103 14.45 -2.30 6.94
CA GLN A 103 15.41 -1.72 6.04
C GLN A 103 14.77 -0.63 5.19
N ASP A 104 15.46 0.50 5.05
CA ASP A 104 15.11 1.58 4.14
C ASP A 104 15.91 1.47 2.84
N GLU A 105 15.51 2.25 1.83
CA GLU A 105 16.21 2.37 0.55
C GLU A 105 16.36 1.02 -0.17
N VAL A 106 15.31 0.20 -0.12
CA VAL A 106 15.25 -1.11 -0.78
C VAL A 106 14.15 -1.16 -1.82
N PHE A 107 14.28 -2.04 -2.77
CA PHE A 107 13.23 -2.39 -3.72
C PHE A 107 13.29 -3.88 -4.04
N PHE A 108 12.26 -4.40 -4.67
CA PHE A 108 12.21 -5.77 -5.13
C PHE A 108 12.01 -5.83 -6.65
N THR A 109 12.31 -6.97 -7.24
CA THR A 109 11.90 -7.33 -8.60
C THR A 109 10.94 -8.52 -8.54
N LYS A 110 10.25 -8.81 -9.64
CA LYS A 110 9.35 -9.98 -9.71
C LYS A 110 10.03 -11.23 -10.25
N ASP A 111 11.35 -11.28 -10.23
CA ASP A 111 12.12 -12.44 -10.62
C ASP A 111 11.92 -13.55 -9.58
N TYR A 112 11.23 -14.62 -9.98
CA TYR A 112 10.93 -15.71 -9.07
C TYR A 112 12.16 -16.58 -8.81
N LEU A 113 12.71 -16.51 -7.62
CA LEU A 113 13.96 -17.19 -7.25
C LEU A 113 13.83 -18.70 -7.04
N GLY A 114 12.60 -19.22 -6.90
CA GLY A 114 12.36 -20.63 -6.57
C GLY A 114 12.82 -21.65 -7.62
N GLY A 115 13.17 -21.22 -8.82
CA GLY A 115 13.73 -22.07 -9.89
C GLY A 115 15.18 -21.75 -10.25
N PHE A 116 15.84 -20.87 -9.48
CA PHE A 116 17.20 -20.44 -9.79
C PHE A 116 18.21 -21.52 -9.42
N ASN A 117 19.18 -21.76 -10.32
CA ASN A 117 20.42 -22.44 -10.05
C ASN A 117 21.51 -21.41 -9.67
N GLU A 118 22.71 -21.86 -9.33
CA GLU A 118 23.82 -21.01 -8.94
C GLU A 118 24.09 -19.87 -9.95
N SER A 119 24.22 -20.21 -11.24
CA SER A 119 24.44 -19.22 -12.32
C SER A 119 23.30 -18.22 -12.47
N SER A 120 22.05 -18.63 -12.22
CA SER A 120 20.90 -17.72 -12.26
C SER A 120 20.89 -16.79 -11.04
N SER A 121 21.27 -17.30 -9.87
CA SER A 121 21.38 -16.52 -8.64
C SER A 121 22.47 -15.47 -8.75
N GLU A 122 23.61 -15.76 -9.34
CA GLU A 122 24.68 -14.80 -9.56
C GLU A 122 24.26 -13.61 -10.41
N LYS A 123 23.39 -13.81 -11.41
CA LYS A 123 22.90 -12.75 -12.31
C LYS A 123 22.02 -11.71 -11.61
N VAL A 124 21.42 -12.03 -10.49
CA VAL A 124 20.56 -11.11 -9.70
C VAL A 124 21.27 -10.50 -8.51
N ASN A 125 22.57 -10.72 -8.35
CA ASN A 125 23.37 -10.11 -7.29
C ASN A 125 23.50 -8.59 -7.43
N ASN A 126 23.29 -8.04 -8.64
CA ASN A 126 23.32 -6.62 -8.90
C ASN A 126 22.15 -6.24 -9.82
N TYR A 127 21.56 -5.08 -9.56
CA TYR A 127 20.50 -4.50 -10.37
C TYR A 127 20.92 -3.10 -10.83
N ALA A 128 20.93 -2.87 -12.14
CA ALA A 128 21.55 -1.68 -12.73
C ALA A 128 20.55 -0.53 -13.04
N SER A 129 19.26 -0.70 -12.74
CA SER A 129 18.22 0.27 -13.11
C SER A 129 17.55 0.89 -11.88
N ASP A 130 17.20 2.17 -11.98
CA ASP A 130 16.47 2.90 -10.94
C ASP A 130 14.95 2.83 -11.10
N VAL A 131 14.43 1.94 -11.97
CA VAL A 131 13.00 1.90 -12.33
C VAL A 131 12.08 1.71 -11.11
N PHE A 132 12.53 0.99 -10.09
CA PHE A 132 11.78 0.71 -8.86
C PHE A 132 12.18 1.58 -7.66
N ILE A 133 13.01 2.61 -7.87
CA ILE A 133 13.36 3.58 -6.83
C ILE A 133 12.38 4.76 -6.96
N TYR A 134 11.60 5.01 -5.91
CA TYR A 134 10.56 6.04 -5.87
C TYR A 134 10.95 7.15 -4.91
N GLU A 135 10.90 8.37 -5.39
CA GLU A 135 11.27 9.56 -4.63
C GLU A 135 10.10 10.55 -4.56
N VAL A 136 10.00 11.29 -3.46
CA VAL A 136 9.01 12.36 -3.36
C VAL A 136 9.48 13.54 -4.19
N VAL A 137 8.78 13.78 -5.29
CA VAL A 137 8.98 14.91 -6.20
C VAL A 137 7.76 15.81 -6.13
N PRO A 138 7.87 17.08 -5.69
CA PRO A 138 6.71 17.94 -5.45
C PRO A 138 5.75 18.07 -6.63
N GLU A 139 6.25 18.07 -7.86
CA GLU A 139 5.47 18.23 -9.09
C GLU A 139 4.84 16.92 -9.59
N GLU A 140 5.27 15.78 -9.05
CA GLU A 140 4.82 14.45 -9.48
C GLU A 140 4.03 13.73 -8.41
N SER A 141 4.50 13.79 -7.16
CA SER A 141 3.97 13.01 -6.06
C SER A 141 2.61 13.57 -5.63
N LEU A 142 1.63 12.68 -5.61
CA LEU A 142 0.27 12.99 -5.20
C LEU A 142 0.13 12.82 -3.69
N TYR A 143 -0.68 13.66 -3.09
CA TYR A 143 -0.97 13.57 -1.66
C TYR A 143 -2.16 12.64 -1.43
N PHE A 144 -1.92 11.43 -0.94
CA PHE A 144 -2.95 10.41 -0.73
C PHE A 144 -4.20 10.89 0.01
N PRO A 145 -4.10 11.63 1.13
CA PRO A 145 -5.29 12.16 1.80
C PRO A 145 -6.14 13.06 0.91
N LYS A 146 -5.51 13.81 -0.03
CA LYS A 146 -6.25 14.65 -0.98
C LYS A 146 -6.99 13.84 -2.04
N ILE A 147 -6.42 12.73 -2.47
CA ILE A 147 -7.11 11.79 -3.38
C ILE A 147 -8.38 11.27 -2.71
N ASP A 148 -8.28 10.84 -1.46
CA ASP A 148 -9.41 10.32 -0.69
C ASP A 148 -10.50 11.38 -0.45
N GLU A 149 -10.10 12.60 -0.11
CA GLU A 149 -11.01 13.75 0.04
C GLU A 149 -11.79 14.04 -1.25
N ILE A 150 -11.09 14.05 -2.39
CA ILE A 150 -11.72 14.26 -3.70
C ILE A 150 -12.73 13.15 -3.98
N LEU A 151 -12.33 11.88 -3.85
CA LEU A 151 -13.21 10.73 -4.11
C LEU A 151 -14.47 10.75 -3.25
N LYS A 152 -14.36 11.16 -1.99
CA LYS A 152 -15.51 11.29 -1.08
C LYS A 152 -16.47 12.41 -1.44
N SER A 153 -16.01 13.40 -2.21
CA SER A 153 -16.83 14.54 -2.65
C SER A 153 -17.53 14.34 -4.00
N LEU A 154 -17.11 13.31 -4.76
CA LEU A 154 -17.61 13.04 -6.11
C LEU A 154 -18.78 12.05 -6.12
N ASN A 155 -19.64 12.14 -7.13
CA ASN A 155 -20.58 11.07 -7.46
C ASN A 155 -19.84 9.90 -8.16
N VAL A 156 -20.56 8.82 -8.47
CA VAL A 156 -19.97 7.59 -9.03
C VAL A 156 -19.30 7.83 -10.39
N ASP A 157 -19.96 8.59 -11.28
CA ASP A 157 -19.47 8.81 -12.65
C ASP A 157 -18.22 9.69 -12.64
N ASP A 158 -18.24 10.78 -11.87
CA ASP A 158 -17.09 11.67 -11.69
C ASP A 158 -15.93 10.97 -10.99
N SER A 159 -16.22 10.06 -10.05
CA SER A 159 -15.20 9.24 -9.39
C SER A 159 -14.51 8.31 -10.38
N LEU A 160 -15.26 7.70 -11.30
CA LEU A 160 -14.68 6.84 -12.34
C LEU A 160 -13.76 7.64 -13.27
N GLU A 161 -14.20 8.83 -13.73
CA GLU A 161 -13.37 9.71 -14.54
C GLU A 161 -12.10 10.15 -13.81
N PHE A 162 -12.22 10.50 -12.53
CA PHE A 162 -11.07 10.87 -11.70
C PHE A 162 -10.08 9.72 -11.57
N ILE A 163 -10.54 8.49 -11.31
CA ILE A 163 -9.70 7.29 -11.23
C ILE A 163 -9.03 6.99 -12.57
N GLN A 164 -9.73 7.14 -13.69
CA GLN A 164 -9.13 6.99 -15.01
C GLN A 164 -7.98 7.99 -15.22
N LYS A 165 -8.17 9.25 -14.85
CA LYS A 165 -7.11 10.27 -14.90
C LYS A 165 -5.93 9.90 -14.02
N LEU A 166 -6.20 9.38 -12.84
CA LEU A 166 -5.17 9.02 -11.86
C LEU A 166 -4.30 7.83 -12.31
N PHE A 167 -4.88 6.83 -12.96
CA PHE A 167 -4.21 5.58 -13.31
C PHE A 167 -3.86 5.43 -14.78
N VAL A 168 -4.73 5.89 -15.69
CA VAL A 168 -4.56 5.71 -17.13
C VAL A 168 -3.80 6.88 -17.74
N HIS A 169 -4.10 8.10 -17.32
CA HIS A 169 -3.51 9.31 -17.90
C HIS A 169 -2.33 9.88 -17.10
N ASN A 170 -2.09 9.39 -15.88
CA ASN A 170 -0.95 9.78 -15.07
C ASN A 170 0.10 8.67 -15.01
N ASN A 171 1.09 8.74 -15.88
CA ASN A 171 2.18 7.77 -15.99
C ASN A 171 3.42 8.16 -15.18
N ARG A 172 3.31 9.18 -14.32
CA ARG A 172 4.46 9.65 -13.55
C ARG A 172 4.90 8.59 -12.56
N LYS A 173 6.18 8.25 -12.60
CA LYS A 173 6.80 7.22 -11.75
C LYS A 173 6.55 7.48 -10.27
N ASN A 174 6.75 8.72 -9.83
CA ASN A 174 6.75 9.09 -8.43
C ASN A 174 5.37 9.51 -7.87
N ARG A 175 4.28 9.27 -8.61
CA ARG A 175 2.93 9.75 -8.25
C ARG A 175 2.45 9.31 -6.86
N PHE A 176 2.87 8.17 -6.36
CA PHE A 176 2.50 7.64 -5.03
C PHE A 176 3.71 7.46 -4.11
N ALA A 177 4.79 8.21 -4.34
CA ALA A 177 5.92 8.24 -3.44
C ALA A 177 5.56 8.95 -2.12
N ILE A 178 5.99 8.38 -1.00
CA ILE A 178 5.79 8.90 0.37
C ILE A 178 7.13 8.87 1.11
N ARG A 179 7.35 9.85 1.97
CA ARG A 179 8.40 9.87 2.99
C ARG A 179 7.86 9.53 4.36
#